data_c6413f222f593af310496331aa70766e
#
_entry.id   c6413f222f593af310496331aa70766e
#
_cell.length_a   1.000
_cell.length_b   1.000
_cell.length_c   1.000
_cell.angle_alpha   90.00
_cell.angle_beta   90.00
_cell.angle_gamma   90.00
#
_symmetry.space_group_name_H-M   'P 1'
#
loop_
_entity.id
_entity.type
_entity.pdbx_description
1 polymer ?
#
loop_
_entity_poly.entity_id
_entity_poly.type
_entity_poly.pdbx_seq_one_letter_code
_entity_poly.pdbx_strand_id
1 'polypeptide(L)'
;LALAAGIGLTLFAENPGYVLLTREPWTLETSLSLFFLGLLVVFGFFYLLLRLLDNFINTPSRMRRWKQQRNRQQAIDDTRLGIIDAICGHWSQAEKRLQRRLAHSPQREINLLLSAWASQQQDEHAKRDEYIATARSSADSKEENTELAVGLVQCTLQEQSGNTEQALEILQSLYQQAPANPAIINNLARLLQNTGRWQELLELLAAAKRHHAMSESAMASRQAQAACGLLDSAGSFSEAESSWKQLPRKLRQQTDVISSYCRALMRFERHQDAETMIRNTLKNEWSADLVELYGQLQTDNPAAQLKQAEVWLADHQTNTTLMLCMGRLAIKNQLWGLARSYLEVAVQNGDSNQAFLELARLFESLGEDESALETYRNGLQNSLDDRQPTFKIPAQQRPVRKTGKGDESEASDSEDAQLPSLAYSNESK
;
A
#
# COMPACT_ATOMS: atom_id res chain seq x y z
N LEU A 1 74.94 4.86 3.52
CA LEU A 1 75.70 3.80 2.84
C LEU A 1 76.79 4.37 1.97
N ALA A 2 76.62 5.36 1.10
CA ALA A 2 77.64 5.97 0.23
C ALA A 2 78.74 6.66 1.04
N LEU A 3 78.45 7.35 2.14
CA LEU A 3 79.37 8.00 3.06
C LEU A 3 80.24 6.97 3.82
N ALA A 4 79.65 5.87 4.28
CA ALA A 4 80.35 4.78 4.96
C ALA A 4 81.28 4.01 3.98
N ALA A 5 80.87 3.85 2.73
CA ALA A 5 81.66 3.27 1.69
C ALA A 5 82.86 4.17 1.32
N GLY A 6 82.70 5.50 1.28
CA GLY A 6 83.74 6.47 1.01
C GLY A 6 84.80 6.51 2.11
N ILE A 7 84.44 6.51 3.38
CA ILE A 7 85.37 6.47 4.51
C ILE A 7 86.09 5.13 4.61
N GLY A 8 85.42 4.03 4.29
CA GLY A 8 86.07 2.71 4.17
C GLY A 8 87.18 2.65 3.13
N LEU A 9 86.94 3.25 1.93
CA LEU A 9 87.82 3.23 0.83
C LEU A 9 89.15 4.02 1.10
N THR A 10 89.03 5.15 1.85
CA THR A 10 90.20 5.97 2.21
C THR A 10 91.11 5.30 3.28
N LEU A 11 90.51 4.62 4.25
CA LEU A 11 91.21 3.90 5.30
C LEU A 11 91.94 2.64 4.82
N PHE A 12 91.56 2.03 3.68
CA PHE A 12 92.13 0.87 3.08
C PHE A 12 93.24 1.21 2.03
N ALA A 13 93.36 2.50 1.67
CA ALA A 13 94.38 2.92 0.68
C ALA A 13 95.80 3.00 1.22
N GLU A 14 96.01 3.11 2.53
CA GLU A 14 97.35 3.30 3.16
C GLU A 14 98.10 1.99 3.54
N ASN A 15 97.48 0.81 3.61
CA ASN A 15 98.05 -0.49 3.82
C ASN A 15 97.41 -1.58 2.99
N PRO A 16 98.01 -2.05 1.88
CA PRO A 16 97.50 -3.11 1.02
C PRO A 16 97.68 -4.49 1.70
N GLY A 17 96.73 -4.82 2.65
CA GLY A 17 96.62 -6.21 3.12
C GLY A 17 96.18 -7.12 1.96
N TYR A 18 96.71 -8.34 1.88
CA TYR A 18 96.31 -9.35 0.91
C TYR A 18 95.54 -10.48 1.63
N VAL A 19 94.56 -11.07 0.92
CA VAL A 19 93.81 -12.26 1.37
C VAL A 19 94.25 -13.42 0.55
N LEU A 20 94.80 -14.47 1.18
CA LEU A 20 95.28 -15.68 0.55
C LEU A 20 94.23 -16.79 0.84
N LEU A 21 93.51 -17.21 -0.20
CA LEU A 21 92.57 -18.34 -0.14
C LEU A 21 93.25 -19.56 -0.78
N THR A 22 93.70 -20.49 0.06
CA THR A 22 94.37 -21.72 -0.41
C THR A 22 93.40 -22.90 -0.26
N ARG A 23 93.20 -23.59 -1.39
CA ARG A 23 92.59 -24.93 -1.44
C ARG A 23 93.33 -25.74 -2.48
N GLU A 24 94.05 -26.73 -2.01
CA GLU A 24 94.85 -27.55 -2.92
C GLU A 24 94.06 -28.05 -4.14
N PRO A 25 94.52 -27.87 -5.40
CA PRO A 25 95.77 -27.28 -5.83
C PRO A 25 95.72 -25.78 -6.22
N TRP A 26 94.73 -25.01 -5.82
CA TRP A 26 94.52 -23.62 -6.24
C TRP A 26 94.83 -22.64 -5.12
N THR A 27 95.66 -21.64 -5.43
CA THR A 27 95.92 -20.49 -4.56
C THR A 27 95.39 -19.22 -5.23
N LEU A 28 94.54 -18.51 -4.59
CA LEU A 28 93.95 -17.23 -5.07
C LEU A 28 94.49 -16.12 -4.17
N GLU A 29 95.34 -15.26 -4.70
CA GLU A 29 95.87 -14.09 -4.04
C GLU A 29 95.13 -12.86 -4.53
N THR A 30 94.38 -12.16 -3.61
CA THR A 30 93.68 -10.96 -3.97
C THR A 30 93.98 -9.86 -2.94
N SER A 31 93.88 -8.57 -3.37
CA SER A 31 94.02 -7.48 -2.45
C SER A 31 92.73 -7.45 -1.52
N LEU A 32 92.91 -7.10 -0.25
CA LEU A 32 91.85 -7.04 0.74
C LEU A 32 90.71 -6.19 0.26
N SER A 33 90.94 -5.10 -0.44
CA SER A 33 89.96 -4.19 -1.04
C SER A 33 89.12 -4.88 -2.11
N LEU A 34 89.73 -5.68 -2.98
CA LEU A 34 89.01 -6.42 -4.04
C LEU A 34 88.18 -7.55 -3.48
N PHE A 35 88.64 -8.21 -2.39
CA PHE A 35 87.88 -9.23 -1.67
C PHE A 35 86.61 -8.63 -1.04
N PHE A 36 86.74 -7.47 -0.34
CA PHE A 36 85.52 -6.81 0.23
C PHE A 36 84.58 -6.28 -0.84
N LEU A 37 85.09 -5.75 -1.95
CA LEU A 37 84.23 -5.35 -3.08
C LEU A 37 83.52 -6.56 -3.69
N GLY A 38 84.18 -7.69 -3.86
CA GLY A 38 83.58 -8.94 -4.30
C GLY A 38 82.47 -9.44 -3.33
N LEU A 39 82.81 -9.40 -2.03
CA LEU A 39 81.83 -9.77 -0.97
C LEU A 39 80.58 -8.87 -0.99
N LEU A 40 80.83 -7.57 -1.21
CA LEU A 40 79.70 -6.61 -1.29
C LEU A 40 78.82 -6.85 -2.52
N VAL A 41 79.44 -7.18 -3.66
CA VAL A 41 78.73 -7.56 -4.89
C VAL A 41 77.93 -8.85 -4.70
N VAL A 42 78.50 -9.86 -4.08
CA VAL A 42 77.87 -11.15 -3.79
C VAL A 42 76.71 -10.93 -2.82
N PHE A 43 76.90 -10.12 -1.76
CA PHE A 43 75.88 -9.79 -0.83
C PHE A 43 74.73 -8.98 -1.49
N GLY A 44 75.03 -7.99 -2.30
CA GLY A 44 74.10 -7.23 -3.10
C GLY A 44 73.31 -8.12 -4.06
N PHE A 45 73.97 -9.05 -4.74
CA PHE A 45 73.34 -10.02 -5.62
C PHE A 45 72.42 -10.96 -4.85
N PHE A 46 72.87 -11.45 -3.69
CA PHE A 46 72.00 -12.30 -2.82
C PHE A 46 70.80 -11.54 -2.23
N TYR A 47 70.98 -10.29 -1.83
CA TYR A 47 69.88 -9.41 -1.42
C TYR A 47 68.87 -9.17 -2.54
N LEU A 48 69.36 -8.91 -3.77
CA LEU A 48 68.51 -8.74 -4.95
C LEU A 48 67.74 -10.02 -5.27
N LEU A 49 68.43 -11.17 -5.17
CA LEU A 49 67.83 -12.49 -5.37
C LEU A 49 66.72 -12.77 -4.34
N LEU A 50 67.01 -12.53 -3.09
CA LEU A 50 65.95 -12.66 -1.98
C LEU A 50 64.78 -11.71 -2.22
N ARG A 51 65.01 -10.48 -2.61
CA ARG A 51 64.01 -9.50 -2.92
C ARG A 51 63.18 -9.89 -4.13
N LEU A 52 63.78 -10.47 -5.18
CA LEU A 52 63.06 -11.03 -6.32
C LEU A 52 62.23 -12.24 -5.93
N LEU A 53 62.75 -13.14 -5.09
CA LEU A 53 61.99 -14.29 -4.58
C LEU A 53 60.83 -13.85 -3.73
N ASP A 54 60.96 -12.92 -2.82
CA ASP A 54 59.88 -12.38 -1.99
C ASP A 54 58.79 -11.71 -2.84
N ASN A 55 59.23 -10.96 -3.87
CA ASN A 55 58.30 -10.36 -4.83
C ASN A 55 57.56 -11.43 -5.66
N PHE A 56 58.22 -12.50 -6.07
CA PHE A 56 57.64 -13.61 -6.83
C PHE A 56 56.62 -14.41 -5.99
N ILE A 57 56.93 -14.66 -4.71
CA ILE A 57 56.06 -15.42 -3.78
C ILE A 57 54.81 -14.58 -3.38
N ASN A 58 54.98 -13.27 -3.18
CA ASN A 58 53.89 -12.42 -2.70
C ASN A 58 53.02 -11.79 -3.82
N THR A 59 53.50 -11.76 -5.06
CA THR A 59 52.79 -11.21 -6.22
C THR A 59 51.43 -11.90 -6.46
N PRO A 60 51.30 -13.25 -6.44
CA PRO A 60 50.01 -13.91 -6.68
C PRO A 60 49.00 -13.61 -5.61
N SER A 61 49.38 -13.44 -4.35
CA SER A 61 48.48 -13.10 -3.26
C SER A 61 47.95 -11.65 -3.36
N ARG A 62 48.82 -10.69 -3.73
CA ARG A 62 48.47 -9.29 -3.98
C ARG A 62 47.55 -9.18 -5.21
N MET A 63 47.84 -9.92 -6.27
CA MET A 63 47.07 -9.93 -7.51
C MET A 63 45.64 -10.56 -7.26
N ARG A 64 45.56 -11.63 -6.46
CA ARG A 64 44.27 -12.22 -6.04
C ARG A 64 43.44 -11.22 -5.22
N ARG A 65 44.02 -10.55 -4.22
CA ARG A 65 43.36 -9.53 -3.42
C ARG A 65 42.89 -8.35 -4.28
N TRP A 66 43.74 -7.86 -5.19
CA TRP A 66 43.38 -6.78 -6.13
C TRP A 66 42.20 -7.20 -7.05
N LYS A 67 42.27 -8.42 -7.61
CA LYS A 67 41.20 -8.97 -8.44
C LYS A 67 39.89 -9.13 -7.67
N GLN A 68 39.96 -9.63 -6.43
CA GLN A 68 38.79 -9.74 -5.57
C GLN A 68 38.16 -8.34 -5.24
N GLN A 69 39.01 -7.38 -4.91
CA GLN A 69 38.58 -6.02 -4.61
C GLN A 69 37.97 -5.35 -5.84
N ARG A 70 38.53 -5.53 -7.01
CA ARG A 70 37.98 -5.05 -8.27
C ARG A 70 36.65 -5.71 -8.62
N ASN A 71 36.55 -7.03 -8.47
CA ASN A 71 35.32 -7.76 -8.71
C ASN A 71 34.20 -7.31 -7.72
N ARG A 72 34.55 -7.09 -6.45
CA ARG A 72 33.63 -6.58 -5.44
C ARG A 72 33.13 -5.18 -5.80
N GLN A 73 34.01 -4.27 -6.20
CA GLN A 73 33.63 -2.92 -6.61
C GLN A 73 32.72 -2.95 -7.83
N GLN A 74 33.05 -3.75 -8.84
CA GLN A 74 32.23 -3.93 -10.03
C GLN A 74 30.87 -4.57 -9.70
N ALA A 75 30.79 -5.46 -8.70
CA ALA A 75 29.52 -6.03 -8.25
C ALA A 75 28.63 -4.97 -7.58
N ILE A 76 29.23 -4.05 -6.80
CA ILE A 76 28.50 -2.91 -6.20
C ILE A 76 27.96 -1.98 -7.30
N ASP A 77 28.77 -1.68 -8.32
CA ASP A 77 28.37 -0.85 -9.46
C ASP A 77 27.24 -1.52 -10.27
N ASP A 78 27.34 -2.84 -10.52
CA ASP A 78 26.28 -3.61 -11.18
C ASP A 78 24.98 -3.61 -10.36
N THR A 79 25.06 -3.75 -9.03
CA THR A 79 23.89 -3.65 -8.12
C THR A 79 23.26 -2.28 -8.22
N ARG A 80 24.05 -1.20 -8.13
CA ARG A 80 23.56 0.18 -8.24
C ARG A 80 22.84 0.43 -9.57
N LEU A 81 23.44 0.02 -10.69
CA LEU A 81 22.85 0.17 -12.01
C LEU A 81 21.61 -0.72 -12.18
N GLY A 82 21.63 -1.94 -11.61
CA GLY A 82 20.46 -2.82 -11.61
C GLY A 82 19.27 -2.24 -10.85
N ILE A 83 19.52 -1.57 -9.72
CA ILE A 83 18.47 -0.84 -8.97
C ILE A 83 17.89 0.30 -9.81
N ILE A 84 18.75 1.08 -10.48
CA ILE A 84 18.30 2.17 -11.36
C ILE A 84 17.43 1.61 -12.51
N ASP A 85 17.88 0.54 -13.16
CA ASP A 85 17.09 -0.11 -14.22
C ASP A 85 15.73 -0.60 -13.72
N ALA A 86 15.68 -1.17 -12.50
CA ALA A 86 14.44 -1.62 -11.88
C ALA A 86 13.48 -0.44 -11.62
N ILE A 87 14.00 0.68 -11.10
CA ILE A 87 13.20 1.90 -10.89
C ILE A 87 12.67 2.48 -12.21
N CYS A 88 13.47 2.39 -13.29
CA CYS A 88 13.08 2.83 -14.63
C CYS A 88 12.13 1.84 -15.36
N GLY A 89 11.79 0.70 -14.76
CA GLY A 89 10.93 -0.32 -15.37
C GLY A 89 11.65 -1.22 -16.40
N HIS A 90 12.98 -1.15 -16.51
CA HIS A 90 13.77 -2.00 -17.40
C HIS A 90 14.06 -3.36 -16.76
N TRP A 91 13.02 -4.14 -16.47
CA TRP A 91 13.08 -5.34 -15.63
C TRP A 91 14.10 -6.38 -16.09
N SER A 92 14.11 -6.71 -17.40
CA SER A 92 15.05 -7.68 -17.96
C SER A 92 16.52 -7.24 -17.87
N GLN A 93 16.80 -5.93 -18.00
CA GLN A 93 18.14 -5.39 -17.85
C GLN A 93 18.56 -5.36 -16.37
N ALA A 94 17.63 -4.99 -15.50
CA ALA A 94 17.81 -5.00 -14.04
C ALA A 94 18.22 -6.40 -13.57
N GLU A 95 17.44 -7.42 -13.91
CA GLU A 95 17.72 -8.82 -13.58
C GLU A 95 19.12 -9.25 -14.04
N LYS A 96 19.45 -9.05 -15.33
CA LYS A 96 20.75 -9.40 -15.88
C LYS A 96 21.93 -8.73 -15.16
N ARG A 97 21.78 -7.46 -14.77
CA ARG A 97 22.81 -6.73 -14.03
C ARG A 97 22.97 -7.23 -12.61
N LEU A 98 21.84 -7.43 -11.90
CA LEU A 98 21.83 -7.93 -10.52
C LEU A 98 22.44 -9.33 -10.40
N GLN A 99 22.27 -10.18 -11.43
CA GLN A 99 22.80 -11.54 -11.47
C GLN A 99 24.26 -11.63 -11.95
N ARG A 100 24.75 -10.64 -12.71
CA ARG A 100 26.03 -10.70 -13.42
C ARG A 100 27.21 -11.02 -12.52
N ARG A 101 27.30 -10.49 -11.32
CA ARG A 101 28.36 -10.71 -10.35
C ARG A 101 27.88 -11.07 -8.97
N LEU A 102 26.76 -11.79 -8.90
CA LEU A 102 26.09 -12.16 -7.66
C LEU A 102 27.05 -12.82 -6.66
N ALA A 103 27.94 -13.72 -7.13
CA ALA A 103 28.88 -14.43 -6.26
C ALA A 103 29.93 -13.51 -5.60
N HIS A 104 30.12 -12.31 -6.12
CA HIS A 104 31.07 -11.33 -5.58
C HIS A 104 30.42 -10.14 -4.92
N SER A 105 29.08 -10.10 -4.93
CA SER A 105 28.31 -9.03 -4.31
C SER A 105 28.32 -9.18 -2.78
N PRO A 106 28.63 -8.10 -2.04
CA PRO A 106 28.47 -8.08 -0.60
C PRO A 106 26.98 -8.01 -0.18
N GLN A 107 26.08 -7.74 -1.12
CA GLN A 107 24.64 -7.57 -0.91
C GLN A 107 23.88 -8.61 -1.75
N ARG A 108 24.30 -9.87 -1.64
CA ARG A 108 23.76 -10.96 -2.44
C ARG A 108 22.26 -11.12 -2.26
N GLU A 109 21.78 -11.03 -1.03
CA GLU A 109 20.38 -11.19 -0.67
C GLU A 109 19.52 -10.10 -1.31
N ILE A 110 19.96 -8.84 -1.25
CA ILE A 110 19.27 -7.71 -1.87
C ILE A 110 19.19 -7.90 -3.39
N ASN A 111 20.27 -8.34 -4.02
CA ASN A 111 20.28 -8.60 -5.46
C ASN A 111 19.29 -9.70 -5.85
N LEU A 112 19.20 -10.78 -5.06
CA LEU A 112 18.26 -11.86 -5.28
C LEU A 112 16.80 -11.40 -5.11
N LEU A 113 16.51 -10.62 -4.06
CA LEU A 113 15.15 -10.08 -3.82
C LEU A 113 14.72 -9.12 -4.94
N LEU A 114 15.63 -8.25 -5.40
CA LEU A 114 15.35 -7.37 -6.52
C LEU A 114 15.20 -8.12 -7.84
N SER A 115 15.98 -9.21 -8.05
CA SER A 115 15.80 -10.09 -9.21
C SER A 115 14.47 -10.83 -9.16
N ALA A 116 14.04 -11.29 -7.98
CA ALA A 116 12.71 -11.88 -7.80
C ALA A 116 11.60 -10.88 -8.15
N TRP A 117 11.74 -9.63 -7.71
CA TRP A 117 10.79 -8.59 -8.06
C TRP A 117 10.78 -8.28 -9.57
N ALA A 118 11.96 -8.17 -10.18
CA ALA A 118 12.08 -7.98 -11.64
C ALA A 118 11.46 -9.14 -12.43
N SER A 119 11.62 -10.40 -11.98
CA SER A 119 10.99 -11.57 -12.59
C SER A 119 9.47 -11.57 -12.42
N GLN A 120 8.95 -11.11 -11.28
CA GLN A 120 7.51 -10.92 -11.07
C GLN A 120 6.90 -9.95 -12.10
N GLN A 121 7.60 -8.82 -12.35
CA GLN A 121 7.14 -7.83 -13.34
C GLN A 121 7.22 -8.31 -14.80
N GLN A 122 7.92 -9.43 -15.04
CA GLN A 122 8.03 -10.11 -16.33
C GLN A 122 7.13 -11.34 -16.43
N ASP A 123 6.26 -11.59 -15.42
CA ASP A 123 5.41 -12.76 -15.28
C ASP A 123 6.18 -14.10 -15.24
N GLU A 124 7.48 -14.06 -14.91
CA GLU A 124 8.36 -15.23 -14.81
C GLU A 124 8.33 -15.81 -13.38
N HIS A 125 7.18 -16.36 -12.98
CA HIS A 125 6.93 -16.81 -11.59
C HIS A 125 7.89 -17.90 -11.12
N ALA A 126 8.31 -18.82 -11.99
CA ALA A 126 9.27 -19.89 -11.64
C ALA A 126 10.64 -19.34 -11.24
N LYS A 127 11.16 -18.36 -12.00
CA LYS A 127 12.43 -17.68 -11.65
C LYS A 127 12.31 -16.86 -10.37
N ARG A 128 11.19 -16.17 -10.19
CA ARG A 128 10.89 -15.44 -8.95
C ARG A 128 11.05 -16.36 -7.74
N ASP A 129 10.39 -17.52 -7.78
CA ASP A 129 10.38 -18.47 -6.66
C ASP A 129 11.78 -19.07 -6.42
N GLU A 130 12.55 -19.34 -7.49
CA GLU A 130 13.95 -19.76 -7.41
C GLU A 130 14.84 -18.70 -6.72
N TYR A 131 14.71 -17.42 -7.10
CA TYR A 131 15.47 -16.34 -6.48
C TYR A 131 15.12 -16.18 -5.00
N ILE A 132 13.84 -16.28 -4.62
CA ILE A 132 13.41 -16.22 -3.22
C ILE A 132 13.99 -17.40 -2.43
N ALA A 133 13.90 -18.62 -2.96
CA ALA A 133 14.46 -19.82 -2.31
C ALA A 133 15.97 -19.67 -2.12
N THR A 134 16.67 -19.16 -3.13
CA THR A 134 18.12 -18.89 -3.06
C THR A 134 18.45 -17.80 -2.05
N ALA A 135 17.66 -16.73 -1.98
CA ALA A 135 17.84 -15.67 -0.99
C ALA A 135 17.66 -16.21 0.44
N ARG A 136 16.64 -17.03 0.66
CA ARG A 136 16.40 -17.69 1.96
C ARG A 136 17.52 -18.63 2.39
N SER A 137 18.07 -19.42 1.45
CA SER A 137 19.19 -20.33 1.73
C SER A 137 20.52 -19.59 1.92
N SER A 138 20.66 -18.38 1.39
CA SER A 138 21.85 -17.55 1.51
C SER A 138 21.85 -16.66 2.74
N ALA A 139 20.67 -16.39 3.30
CA ALA A 139 20.53 -15.63 4.53
C ALA A 139 21.32 -16.34 5.64
N ASP A 140 22.41 -15.72 6.05
CA ASP A 140 23.24 -16.24 7.14
C ASP A 140 22.33 -16.24 8.39
N SER A 141 22.19 -17.37 9.07
CA SER A 141 21.32 -17.57 10.25
C SER A 141 21.58 -16.59 11.41
N LYS A 142 22.50 -15.67 11.21
CA LYS A 142 22.90 -14.63 12.18
C LYS A 142 22.24 -13.27 11.98
N GLU A 143 21.58 -13.02 10.83
CA GLU A 143 20.91 -11.75 10.56
C GLU A 143 19.39 -11.95 10.47
N GLU A 144 18.76 -11.97 11.62
CA GLU A 144 17.28 -12.03 11.78
C GLU A 144 16.54 -11.03 10.87
N ASN A 145 17.09 -9.85 10.69
CA ASN A 145 16.51 -8.82 9.81
C ASN A 145 16.49 -9.22 8.33
N THR A 146 17.44 -10.04 7.87
CA THR A 146 17.50 -10.48 6.47
C THR A 146 16.38 -11.49 6.19
N GLU A 147 16.13 -12.42 7.11
CA GLU A 147 15.03 -13.38 6.99
C GLU A 147 13.66 -12.67 6.96
N LEU A 148 13.47 -11.68 7.83
CA LEU A 148 12.26 -10.86 7.85
C LEU A 148 12.08 -10.09 6.53
N ALA A 149 13.17 -9.52 5.98
CA ALA A 149 13.11 -8.81 4.69
C ALA A 149 12.72 -9.74 3.53
N VAL A 150 13.32 -10.94 3.46
CA VAL A 150 12.96 -11.96 2.46
C VAL A 150 11.49 -12.32 2.56
N GLY A 151 10.99 -12.57 3.77
CA GLY A 151 9.57 -12.92 3.99
C GLY A 151 8.61 -11.79 3.63
N LEU A 152 8.94 -10.53 3.94
CA LEU A 152 8.12 -9.36 3.57
C LEU A 152 8.06 -9.17 2.04
N VAL A 153 9.18 -9.33 1.34
CA VAL A 153 9.22 -9.26 -0.12
C VAL A 153 8.41 -10.41 -0.72
N GLN A 154 8.58 -11.63 -0.22
CA GLN A 154 7.81 -12.80 -0.67
C GLN A 154 6.30 -12.57 -0.49
N CYS A 155 5.88 -12.06 0.66
CA CYS A 155 4.48 -11.71 0.91
C CYS A 155 3.95 -10.73 -0.14
N THR A 156 4.70 -9.64 -0.43
CA THR A 156 4.30 -8.64 -1.42
C THR A 156 4.17 -9.25 -2.82
N LEU A 157 5.08 -10.14 -3.21
CA LEU A 157 5.04 -10.81 -4.51
C LEU A 157 3.87 -11.79 -4.63
N GLN A 158 3.52 -12.52 -3.55
CA GLN A 158 2.36 -13.40 -3.52
C GLN A 158 1.04 -12.60 -3.59
N GLU A 159 0.98 -11.46 -2.92
CA GLU A 159 -0.18 -10.56 -3.00
C GLU A 159 -0.39 -10.04 -4.43
N GLN A 160 0.69 -9.58 -5.11
CA GLN A 160 0.64 -9.14 -6.50
C GLN A 160 0.22 -10.25 -7.48
N SER A 161 0.51 -11.50 -7.14
CA SER A 161 0.07 -12.68 -7.91
C SER A 161 -1.37 -13.11 -7.59
N GLY A 162 -2.08 -12.42 -6.70
CA GLY A 162 -3.44 -12.77 -6.26
C GLY A 162 -3.49 -13.89 -5.20
N ASN A 163 -2.36 -14.40 -4.74
CA ASN A 163 -2.27 -15.47 -3.75
C ASN A 163 -2.37 -14.94 -2.31
N THR A 164 -3.48 -14.30 -1.98
CA THR A 164 -3.66 -13.56 -0.72
C THR A 164 -3.57 -14.46 0.52
N GLU A 165 -4.07 -15.72 0.45
CA GLU A 165 -3.99 -16.65 1.58
C GLU A 165 -2.54 -17.05 1.88
N GLN A 166 -1.73 -17.31 0.85
CA GLN A 166 -0.31 -17.60 1.05
C GLN A 166 0.46 -16.39 1.62
N ALA A 167 0.11 -15.19 1.19
CA ALA A 167 0.67 -13.96 1.74
C ALA A 167 0.32 -13.80 3.24
N LEU A 168 -0.91 -14.14 3.64
CA LEU A 168 -1.33 -14.14 5.04
C LEU A 168 -0.57 -15.16 5.88
N GLU A 169 -0.42 -16.40 5.40
CA GLU A 169 0.34 -17.44 6.09
C GLU A 169 1.80 -17.02 6.34
N ILE A 170 2.44 -16.42 5.33
CA ILE A 170 3.80 -15.90 5.45
C ILE A 170 3.85 -14.81 6.52
N LEU A 171 2.95 -13.81 6.47
CA LEU A 171 2.94 -12.72 7.46
C LEU A 171 2.62 -13.20 8.87
N GLN A 172 1.73 -14.18 9.03
CA GLN A 172 1.43 -14.78 10.34
C GLN A 172 2.67 -15.48 10.92
N SER A 173 3.43 -16.22 10.08
CA SER A 173 4.68 -16.82 10.51
C SER A 173 5.73 -15.80 10.92
N LEU A 174 5.88 -14.71 10.14
CA LEU A 174 6.77 -13.60 10.47
C LEU A 174 6.35 -12.87 11.74
N TYR A 175 5.04 -12.71 11.96
CA TYR A 175 4.51 -12.11 13.18
C TYR A 175 4.82 -12.93 14.43
N GLN A 176 4.84 -14.27 14.33
CA GLN A 176 5.27 -15.14 15.43
C GLN A 176 6.75 -14.95 15.78
N GLN A 177 7.60 -14.71 14.78
CA GLN A 177 9.04 -14.49 14.98
C GLN A 177 9.34 -13.07 15.53
N ALA A 178 8.67 -12.04 14.99
CA ALA A 178 8.92 -10.65 15.34
C ALA A 178 7.60 -9.87 15.58
N PRO A 179 6.91 -10.14 16.72
CA PRO A 179 5.58 -9.56 16.98
C PRO A 179 5.57 -8.06 17.23
N ALA A 180 6.75 -7.45 17.48
CA ALA A 180 6.89 -6.02 17.69
C ALA A 180 7.26 -5.24 16.41
N ASN A 181 7.49 -5.92 15.27
CA ASN A 181 7.93 -5.28 14.05
C ASN A 181 6.77 -4.50 13.37
N PRO A 182 6.87 -3.14 13.24
CA PRO A 182 5.80 -2.33 12.70
C PRO A 182 5.45 -2.65 11.23
N ALA A 183 6.46 -3.06 10.42
CA ALA A 183 6.23 -3.38 9.00
C ALA A 183 5.37 -4.64 8.86
N ILE A 184 5.63 -5.67 9.67
CA ILE A 184 4.85 -6.91 9.67
C ILE A 184 3.42 -6.62 10.13
N ILE A 185 3.26 -5.90 11.26
CA ILE A 185 1.94 -5.55 11.80
C ILE A 185 1.12 -4.75 10.79
N ASN A 186 1.73 -3.75 10.14
CA ASN A 186 1.04 -2.91 9.16
C ASN A 186 0.60 -3.71 7.91
N ASN A 187 1.46 -4.59 7.38
CA ASN A 187 1.12 -5.41 6.23
C ASN A 187 0.05 -6.45 6.58
N LEU A 188 0.17 -7.11 7.74
CA LEU A 188 -0.82 -8.08 8.21
C LEU A 188 -2.18 -7.41 8.46
N ALA A 189 -2.20 -6.23 9.10
CA ALA A 189 -3.43 -5.48 9.33
C ALA A 189 -4.10 -5.08 7.99
N ARG A 190 -3.32 -4.64 7.00
CA ARG A 190 -3.82 -4.29 5.68
C ARG A 190 -4.42 -5.50 4.94
N LEU A 191 -3.74 -6.66 4.97
CA LEU A 191 -4.26 -7.87 4.33
C LEU A 191 -5.51 -8.40 5.03
N LEU A 192 -5.54 -8.43 6.36
CA LEU A 192 -6.73 -8.83 7.11
C LEU A 192 -7.93 -7.91 6.83
N GLN A 193 -7.68 -6.60 6.68
CA GLN A 193 -8.71 -5.64 6.29
C GLN A 193 -9.23 -5.91 4.87
N ASN A 194 -8.33 -6.13 3.90
CA ASN A 194 -8.71 -6.40 2.50
C ASN A 194 -9.45 -7.72 2.32
N THR A 195 -9.17 -8.71 3.16
CA THR A 195 -9.83 -10.03 3.15
C THR A 195 -11.08 -10.10 4.01
N GLY A 196 -11.43 -9.02 4.71
CA GLY A 196 -12.61 -8.98 5.59
C GLY A 196 -12.48 -9.82 6.87
N ARG A 197 -11.26 -10.19 7.26
CA ARG A 197 -10.99 -10.97 8.49
C ARG A 197 -10.95 -10.03 9.71
N TRP A 198 -12.09 -9.40 9.99
CA TRP A 198 -12.20 -8.30 10.97
C TRP A 198 -11.89 -8.70 12.40
N GLN A 199 -12.30 -9.91 12.79
CA GLN A 199 -12.05 -10.44 14.13
C GLN A 199 -10.54 -10.58 14.39
N GLU A 200 -9.82 -11.20 13.46
CA GLU A 200 -8.37 -11.38 13.54
C GLU A 200 -7.64 -10.03 13.53
N LEU A 201 -8.16 -9.07 12.76
CA LEU A 201 -7.63 -7.70 12.73
C LEU A 201 -7.77 -7.02 14.11
N LEU A 202 -8.90 -7.13 14.79
CA LEU A 202 -9.10 -6.58 16.13
C LEU A 202 -8.14 -7.20 17.15
N GLU A 203 -7.94 -8.51 17.10
CA GLU A 203 -7.01 -9.24 17.97
C GLU A 203 -5.56 -8.81 17.72
N LEU A 204 -5.15 -8.70 16.45
CA LEU A 204 -3.84 -8.18 16.06
C LEU A 204 -3.61 -6.77 16.60
N LEU A 205 -4.58 -5.86 16.41
CA LEU A 205 -4.48 -4.48 16.85
C LEU A 205 -4.44 -4.37 18.38
N ALA A 206 -5.17 -5.23 19.10
CA ALA A 206 -5.12 -5.30 20.56
C ALA A 206 -3.74 -5.76 21.06
N ALA A 207 -3.11 -6.72 20.37
CA ALA A 207 -1.74 -7.16 20.67
C ALA A 207 -0.70 -6.09 20.31
N ALA A 208 -0.82 -5.47 19.14
CA ALA A 208 0.09 -4.44 18.62
C ALA A 208 0.16 -3.19 19.52
N LYS A 209 -0.93 -2.88 20.22
CA LYS A 209 -0.97 -1.75 21.17
C LYS A 209 0.08 -1.88 22.26
N ARG A 210 0.42 -3.09 22.68
CA ARG A 210 1.44 -3.35 23.72
C ARG A 210 2.86 -3.05 23.23
N HIS A 211 3.07 -3.06 21.91
CA HIS A 211 4.39 -2.88 21.29
C HIS A 211 4.61 -1.48 20.72
N HIS A 212 3.66 -0.55 20.90
CA HIS A 212 3.73 0.81 20.33
C HIS A 212 4.07 0.84 18.82
N ALA A 213 3.59 -0.16 18.08
CA ALA A 213 3.92 -0.36 16.65
C ALA A 213 3.30 0.71 15.73
N MET A 214 2.32 1.46 16.20
CA MET A 214 1.64 2.53 15.49
C MET A 214 1.36 3.71 16.40
N SER A 215 1.08 4.89 15.81
CA SER A 215 0.57 6.04 16.56
C SER A 215 -0.80 5.73 17.17
N GLU A 216 -1.09 6.32 18.32
CA GLU A 216 -2.36 6.07 19.02
C GLU A 216 -3.59 6.45 18.19
N SER A 217 -3.51 7.54 17.43
CA SER A 217 -4.58 7.97 16.52
C SER A 217 -4.82 6.99 15.37
N ALA A 218 -3.75 6.50 14.71
CA ALA A 218 -3.85 5.51 13.64
C ALA A 218 -4.40 4.18 14.17
N MET A 219 -3.99 3.77 15.37
CA MET A 219 -4.50 2.58 16.03
C MET A 219 -6.00 2.69 16.32
N ALA A 220 -6.45 3.82 16.88
CA ALA A 220 -7.86 4.05 17.20
C ALA A 220 -8.73 4.05 15.94
N SER A 221 -8.28 4.71 14.86
CA SER A 221 -8.98 4.73 13.58
C SER A 221 -9.11 3.32 12.98
N ARG A 222 -8.04 2.54 12.94
CA ARG A 222 -8.09 1.16 12.43
C ARG A 222 -8.97 0.23 13.27
N GLN A 223 -8.95 0.40 14.59
CA GLN A 223 -9.81 -0.36 15.49
C GLN A 223 -11.29 -0.03 15.24
N ALA A 224 -11.63 1.24 15.02
CA ALA A 224 -12.98 1.65 14.67
C ALA A 224 -13.42 1.04 13.33
N GLN A 225 -12.59 1.15 12.29
CA GLN A 225 -12.86 0.55 10.98
C GLN A 225 -13.05 -0.97 11.07
N ALA A 226 -12.21 -1.67 11.83
CA ALA A 226 -12.32 -3.11 12.02
C ALA A 226 -13.63 -3.48 12.77
N ALA A 227 -14.01 -2.69 13.79
CA ALA A 227 -15.27 -2.90 14.50
C ALA A 227 -16.48 -2.66 13.60
N CYS A 228 -16.46 -1.60 12.77
CA CYS A 228 -17.50 -1.36 11.78
C CYS A 228 -17.59 -2.52 10.77
N GLY A 229 -16.47 -2.94 10.19
CA GLY A 229 -16.42 -4.06 9.24
C GLY A 229 -16.95 -5.36 9.84
N LEU A 230 -16.62 -5.65 11.10
CA LEU A 230 -17.12 -6.82 11.83
C LEU A 230 -18.64 -6.81 11.98
N LEU A 231 -19.22 -5.65 12.32
CA LEU A 231 -20.67 -5.47 12.48
C LEU A 231 -21.40 -5.49 11.13
N ASP A 232 -20.80 -4.87 10.11
CA ASP A 232 -21.38 -4.82 8.77
C ASP A 232 -21.35 -6.18 8.06
N SER A 233 -20.36 -7.05 8.38
CA SER A 233 -20.23 -8.40 7.81
C SER A 233 -21.05 -9.47 8.55
N ALA A 234 -21.64 -9.18 9.71
CA ALA A 234 -22.41 -10.15 10.48
C ALA A 234 -23.56 -10.74 9.67
N GLY A 235 -23.66 -12.08 9.61
CA GLY A 235 -24.67 -12.82 8.87
C GLY A 235 -25.97 -13.02 9.63
N SER A 236 -25.99 -12.77 10.95
CA SER A 236 -27.16 -12.93 11.80
C SER A 236 -27.17 -11.89 12.93
N PHE A 237 -28.39 -11.67 13.50
CA PHE A 237 -28.53 -10.81 14.68
C PHE A 237 -27.70 -11.31 15.87
N SER A 238 -27.70 -12.61 16.13
CA SER A 238 -26.93 -13.22 17.22
C SER A 238 -25.43 -12.95 17.08
N GLU A 239 -24.92 -13.02 15.87
CA GLU A 239 -23.53 -12.72 15.57
C GLU A 239 -23.22 -11.22 15.75
N ALA A 240 -24.07 -10.33 15.23
CA ALA A 240 -23.92 -8.89 15.42
C ALA A 240 -23.95 -8.50 16.90
N GLU A 241 -24.89 -9.09 17.68
CA GLU A 241 -25.00 -8.83 19.11
C GLU A 241 -23.80 -9.34 19.90
N SER A 242 -23.32 -10.56 19.59
CA SER A 242 -22.14 -11.14 20.25
C SER A 242 -20.89 -10.32 19.94
N SER A 243 -20.71 -9.93 18.68
CA SER A 243 -19.62 -9.06 18.25
C SER A 243 -19.65 -7.71 18.97
N TRP A 244 -20.82 -7.07 19.03
CA TRP A 244 -21.03 -5.82 19.77
C TRP A 244 -20.66 -5.94 21.25
N LYS A 245 -21.08 -7.01 21.92
CA LYS A 245 -20.78 -7.24 23.33
C LYS A 245 -19.31 -7.46 23.61
N GLN A 246 -18.59 -8.07 22.68
CA GLN A 246 -17.14 -8.33 22.78
C GLN A 246 -16.29 -7.08 22.53
N LEU A 247 -16.81 -6.07 21.82
CA LEU A 247 -16.07 -4.83 21.57
C LEU A 247 -15.74 -4.09 22.88
N PRO A 248 -14.52 -3.53 22.99
CA PRO A 248 -14.15 -2.66 24.12
C PRO A 248 -15.09 -1.48 24.28
N ARG A 249 -15.34 -1.09 25.55
CA ARG A 249 -16.25 0.03 25.87
C ARG A 249 -15.92 1.31 25.09
N LYS A 250 -14.63 1.64 24.89
CA LYS A 250 -14.21 2.82 24.15
C LYS A 250 -14.67 2.79 22.68
N LEU A 251 -14.63 1.62 22.04
CA LEU A 251 -15.10 1.46 20.65
C LEU A 251 -16.62 1.54 20.56
N ARG A 252 -17.34 0.94 21.51
CA ARG A 252 -18.80 1.00 21.57
C ARG A 252 -19.36 2.42 21.85
N GLN A 253 -18.52 3.36 22.24
CA GLN A 253 -18.90 4.76 22.44
C GLN A 253 -18.60 5.63 21.20
N GLN A 254 -17.92 5.09 20.20
CA GLN A 254 -17.63 5.84 18.96
C GLN A 254 -18.87 5.86 18.06
N THR A 255 -19.19 7.01 17.56
CA THR A 255 -20.39 7.26 16.75
C THR A 255 -20.44 6.40 15.50
N ASP A 256 -19.29 6.23 14.79
CA ASP A 256 -19.18 5.39 13.60
C ASP A 256 -19.52 3.92 13.89
N VAL A 257 -19.02 3.39 15.01
CA VAL A 257 -19.26 1.99 15.42
C VAL A 257 -20.71 1.81 15.84
N ILE A 258 -21.30 2.80 16.53
CA ILE A 258 -22.73 2.81 16.87
C ILE A 258 -23.57 2.82 15.60
N SER A 259 -23.22 3.65 14.61
CA SER A 259 -23.92 3.72 13.32
C SER A 259 -23.90 2.39 12.59
N SER A 260 -22.75 1.69 12.55
CA SER A 260 -22.63 0.36 11.95
C SER A 260 -23.47 -0.68 12.69
N TYR A 261 -23.50 -0.64 14.03
CA TYR A 261 -24.34 -1.55 14.80
C TYR A 261 -25.85 -1.26 14.58
N CYS A 262 -26.24 0.01 14.51
CA CYS A 262 -27.62 0.38 14.20
C CYS A 262 -28.02 -0.08 12.78
N ARG A 263 -27.13 0.03 11.79
CA ARG A 263 -27.36 -0.54 10.44
C ARG A 263 -27.52 -2.06 10.48
N ALA A 264 -26.72 -2.77 11.28
CA ALA A 264 -26.87 -4.20 11.47
C ALA A 264 -28.22 -4.54 12.13
N LEU A 265 -28.64 -3.81 13.17
CA LEU A 265 -29.95 -3.97 13.79
C LEU A 265 -31.09 -3.77 12.78
N MET A 266 -31.01 -2.73 11.95
CA MET A 266 -32.02 -2.45 10.91
C MET A 266 -32.07 -3.58 9.88
N ARG A 267 -30.94 -4.12 9.44
CA ARG A 267 -30.84 -5.25 8.51
C ARG A 267 -31.53 -6.51 9.04
N PHE A 268 -31.52 -6.69 10.36
CA PHE A 268 -32.18 -7.80 11.04
C PHE A 268 -33.56 -7.44 11.63
N GLU A 269 -34.20 -6.37 11.13
CA GLU A 269 -35.56 -5.90 11.51
C GLU A 269 -35.71 -5.53 13.00
N ARG A 270 -34.59 -5.24 13.70
CA ARG A 270 -34.59 -4.83 15.11
C ARG A 270 -34.65 -3.30 15.24
N HIS A 271 -35.63 -2.70 14.59
CA HIS A 271 -35.76 -1.24 14.49
C HIS A 271 -35.99 -0.54 15.84
N GLN A 272 -36.66 -1.20 16.78
CA GLN A 272 -36.92 -0.66 18.13
C GLN A 272 -35.64 -0.53 18.96
N ASP A 273 -34.75 -1.56 18.84
CA ASP A 273 -33.48 -1.55 19.54
C ASP A 273 -32.55 -0.46 18.94
N ALA A 274 -32.56 -0.32 17.63
CA ALA A 274 -31.80 0.73 16.92
C ALA A 274 -32.32 2.13 17.31
N GLU A 275 -33.63 2.35 17.38
CA GLU A 275 -34.24 3.60 17.83
C GLU A 275 -33.75 3.99 19.22
N THR A 276 -33.84 3.05 20.16
CA THR A 276 -33.44 3.28 21.55
C THR A 276 -31.96 3.65 21.64
N MET A 277 -31.11 2.97 20.87
CA MET A 277 -29.69 3.25 20.85
C MET A 277 -29.36 4.61 20.25
N ILE A 278 -29.94 4.94 19.08
CA ILE A 278 -29.75 6.24 18.43
C ILE A 278 -30.19 7.38 19.33
N ARG A 279 -31.39 7.28 19.90
CA ARG A 279 -31.92 8.29 20.80
C ARG A 279 -31.04 8.51 22.03
N ASN A 280 -30.50 7.45 22.61
CA ASN A 280 -29.59 7.57 23.77
C ASN A 280 -28.23 8.18 23.39
N THR A 281 -27.73 7.89 22.20
CA THR A 281 -26.47 8.47 21.73
C THR A 281 -26.63 9.95 21.41
N LEU A 282 -27.68 10.34 20.68
CA LEU A 282 -27.95 11.73 20.30
C LEU A 282 -28.23 12.66 21.47
N LYS A 283 -28.58 12.13 22.67
CA LYS A 283 -28.67 12.95 23.90
C LYS A 283 -27.33 13.49 24.36
N ASN A 284 -26.23 12.76 24.06
CA ASN A 284 -24.88 13.10 24.54
C ASN A 284 -24.04 13.74 23.43
N GLU A 285 -24.18 13.26 22.20
CA GLU A 285 -23.38 13.68 21.07
C GLU A 285 -24.24 13.71 19.80
N TRP A 286 -24.26 14.86 19.14
CA TRP A 286 -24.99 15.03 17.88
C TRP A 286 -24.24 14.41 16.72
N SER A 287 -24.94 13.61 15.91
CA SER A 287 -24.38 13.00 14.70
C SER A 287 -25.42 13.01 13.57
N ALA A 288 -25.03 13.58 12.44
CA ALA A 288 -25.87 13.61 11.24
C ALA A 288 -26.15 12.19 10.72
N ASP A 289 -25.18 11.29 10.75
CA ASP A 289 -25.34 9.90 10.30
C ASP A 289 -26.38 9.14 11.12
N LEU A 290 -26.40 9.33 12.45
CA LEU A 290 -27.39 8.70 13.31
C LEU A 290 -28.78 9.30 13.10
N VAL A 291 -28.89 10.59 12.82
CA VAL A 291 -30.17 11.25 12.50
C VAL A 291 -30.71 10.73 11.17
N GLU A 292 -29.83 10.54 10.18
CA GLU A 292 -30.24 9.96 8.90
C GLU A 292 -30.79 8.54 9.07
N LEU A 293 -30.08 7.69 9.82
CA LEU A 293 -30.53 6.33 10.16
C LEU A 293 -31.89 6.36 10.91
N TYR A 294 -32.05 7.31 11.85
CA TYR A 294 -33.31 7.46 12.61
C TYR A 294 -34.52 7.69 11.71
N GLY A 295 -34.36 8.50 10.66
CA GLY A 295 -35.40 8.74 9.66
C GLY A 295 -35.75 7.49 8.81
N GLN A 296 -34.82 6.53 8.70
CA GLN A 296 -35.03 5.30 7.94
C GLN A 296 -35.68 4.17 8.74
N LEU A 297 -35.67 4.23 10.08
CA LEU A 297 -36.20 3.19 10.95
C LEU A 297 -37.72 2.94 10.71
N GLN A 298 -38.09 1.68 10.73
CA GLN A 298 -39.48 1.23 10.65
C GLN A 298 -39.93 0.76 12.04
N THR A 299 -40.40 1.69 12.87
CA THR A 299 -40.89 1.39 14.23
C THR A 299 -42.41 1.28 14.29
N ASP A 300 -42.89 0.62 15.31
CA ASP A 300 -44.35 0.44 15.55
C ASP A 300 -45.06 1.77 15.85
N ASN A 301 -44.35 2.81 16.26
CA ASN A 301 -44.91 4.11 16.61
C ASN A 301 -44.18 5.28 15.94
N PRO A 302 -44.42 5.52 14.63
CA PRO A 302 -43.83 6.64 13.90
C PRO A 302 -44.17 8.02 14.46
N ALA A 303 -45.32 8.17 15.12
CA ALA A 303 -45.73 9.43 15.73
C ALA A 303 -44.84 9.80 16.93
N ALA A 304 -44.47 8.83 17.75
CA ALA A 304 -43.51 9.05 18.83
C ALA A 304 -42.11 9.40 18.31
N GLN A 305 -41.68 8.78 17.19
CA GLN A 305 -40.42 9.13 16.54
C GLN A 305 -40.45 10.59 16.05
N LEU A 306 -41.51 11.01 15.37
CA LEU A 306 -41.62 12.39 14.88
C LEU A 306 -41.56 13.38 16.03
N LYS A 307 -42.31 13.14 17.10
CA LYS A 307 -42.29 13.98 18.31
C LYS A 307 -40.88 14.07 18.93
N GLN A 308 -40.12 12.99 18.91
CA GLN A 308 -38.73 13.00 19.39
C GLN A 308 -37.81 13.83 18.47
N ALA A 309 -37.99 13.75 17.15
CA ALA A 309 -37.26 14.56 16.20
C ALA A 309 -37.56 16.06 16.31
N GLU A 310 -38.83 16.41 16.65
CA GLU A 310 -39.23 17.80 16.95
C GLU A 310 -38.48 18.38 18.17
N VAL A 311 -38.19 17.56 19.18
CA VAL A 311 -37.34 18.00 20.29
C VAL A 311 -35.94 18.40 19.84
N TRP A 312 -35.37 17.65 18.91
CA TRP A 312 -34.04 17.99 18.37
C TRP A 312 -34.05 19.23 17.47
N LEU A 313 -35.20 19.57 16.90
CA LEU A 313 -35.36 20.75 16.06
C LEU A 313 -35.07 22.04 16.83
N ALA A 314 -35.35 22.07 18.13
CA ALA A 314 -35.13 23.24 18.98
C ALA A 314 -33.66 23.70 18.96
N ASP A 315 -32.72 22.74 18.93
CA ASP A 315 -31.28 22.98 18.96
C ASP A 315 -30.63 22.96 17.56
N HIS A 316 -31.30 22.39 16.54
CA HIS A 316 -30.71 22.12 15.21
C HIS A 316 -31.63 22.58 14.05
N GLN A 317 -32.18 23.77 14.12
CA GLN A 317 -33.21 24.30 13.19
C GLN A 317 -32.79 24.35 11.72
N THR A 318 -31.48 24.50 11.43
CA THR A 318 -30.95 24.61 10.07
C THR A 318 -30.30 23.32 9.57
N ASN A 319 -30.38 22.24 10.32
CA ASN A 319 -29.71 21.00 9.94
C ASN A 319 -30.51 20.25 8.86
N THR A 320 -29.97 20.19 7.66
CA THR A 320 -30.57 19.56 6.48
C THR A 320 -30.88 18.09 6.69
N THR A 321 -30.01 17.34 7.35
CA THR A 321 -30.22 15.91 7.64
C THR A 321 -31.39 15.70 8.58
N LEU A 322 -31.58 16.60 9.58
CA LEU A 322 -32.75 16.55 10.47
C LEU A 322 -34.03 16.88 9.72
N MET A 323 -34.02 17.88 8.83
CA MET A 323 -35.19 18.20 7.99
C MET A 323 -35.57 17.00 7.10
N LEU A 324 -34.61 16.34 6.47
CA LEU A 324 -34.87 15.14 5.71
C LEU A 324 -35.43 14.01 6.57
N CYS A 325 -34.86 13.79 7.76
CA CYS A 325 -35.37 12.82 8.74
C CYS A 325 -36.83 13.12 9.10
N MET A 326 -37.17 14.37 9.46
CA MET A 326 -38.51 14.79 9.81
C MET A 326 -39.46 14.64 8.63
N GLY A 327 -39.06 14.97 7.42
CA GLY A 327 -39.83 14.75 6.20
C GLY A 327 -40.21 13.28 6.02
N ARG A 328 -39.23 12.35 6.17
CA ARG A 328 -39.46 10.89 6.13
C ARG A 328 -40.44 10.42 7.23
N LEU A 329 -40.25 10.91 8.44
CA LEU A 329 -41.15 10.57 9.56
C LEU A 329 -42.58 11.13 9.38
N ALA A 330 -42.72 12.32 8.80
CA ALA A 330 -44.01 12.89 8.46
C ALA A 330 -44.72 12.10 7.35
N ILE A 331 -44.00 11.61 6.34
CA ILE A 331 -44.51 10.68 5.30
C ILE A 331 -45.06 9.42 5.96
N LYS A 332 -44.30 8.79 6.86
CA LYS A 332 -44.71 7.58 7.58
C LYS A 332 -45.97 7.78 8.41
N ASN A 333 -46.19 9.00 8.93
CA ASN A 333 -47.36 9.39 9.67
C ASN A 333 -48.52 9.92 8.78
N GLN A 334 -48.35 9.89 7.44
CA GLN A 334 -49.33 10.40 6.47
C GLN A 334 -49.63 11.90 6.63
N LEU A 335 -48.68 12.65 7.18
CA LEU A 335 -48.77 14.10 7.36
C LEU A 335 -48.18 14.84 6.17
N TRP A 336 -48.81 14.72 4.99
CA TRP A 336 -48.28 15.12 3.68
C TRP A 336 -47.88 16.60 3.62
N GLY A 337 -48.69 17.52 4.17
CA GLY A 337 -48.37 18.95 4.19
C GLY A 337 -47.14 19.27 5.03
N LEU A 338 -47.00 18.59 6.18
CA LEU A 338 -45.82 18.73 7.05
C LEU A 338 -44.59 18.12 6.40
N ALA A 339 -44.73 16.96 5.78
CA ALA A 339 -43.64 16.30 5.03
C ALA A 339 -43.12 17.19 3.92
N ARG A 340 -44.01 17.81 3.13
CA ARG A 340 -43.65 18.77 2.08
C ARG A 340 -42.86 19.93 2.65
N SER A 341 -43.30 20.57 3.71
CA SER A 341 -42.63 21.72 4.33
C SER A 341 -41.20 21.36 4.78
N TYR A 342 -41.00 20.22 5.46
CA TYR A 342 -39.68 19.81 5.91
C TYR A 342 -38.74 19.45 4.75
N LEU A 343 -39.27 18.77 3.73
CA LEU A 343 -38.44 18.38 2.57
C LEU A 343 -38.11 19.59 1.69
N GLU A 344 -38.99 20.57 1.53
CA GLU A 344 -38.68 21.82 0.83
C GLU A 344 -37.57 22.60 1.54
N VAL A 345 -37.62 22.69 2.88
CA VAL A 345 -36.52 23.29 3.66
C VAL A 345 -35.25 22.50 3.53
N ALA A 346 -35.28 21.16 3.50
CA ALA A 346 -34.13 20.33 3.32
C ALA A 346 -33.46 20.55 1.95
N VAL A 347 -34.26 20.73 0.89
CA VAL A 347 -33.80 21.05 -0.47
C VAL A 347 -33.20 22.45 -0.57
N GLN A 348 -33.83 23.46 0.11
CA GLN A 348 -33.34 24.83 0.07
C GLN A 348 -32.02 25.07 0.82
N ASN A 349 -31.81 24.34 1.93
CA ASN A 349 -30.67 24.57 2.83
C ASN A 349 -29.49 23.66 2.60
N GLY A 350 -29.55 22.70 1.66
CA GLY A 350 -28.45 21.76 1.46
C GLY A 350 -28.46 21.03 0.13
N ASP A 351 -27.29 20.52 -0.21
CA ASP A 351 -27.03 19.77 -1.45
C ASP A 351 -27.38 18.28 -1.31
N SER A 352 -28.44 17.95 -0.56
CA SER A 352 -28.85 16.56 -0.32
C SER A 352 -29.65 16.01 -1.48
N ASN A 353 -29.05 15.23 -2.36
CA ASN A 353 -29.74 14.51 -3.43
C ASN A 353 -30.87 13.60 -2.92
N GLN A 354 -30.76 13.12 -1.68
CA GLN A 354 -31.81 12.34 -1.04
C GLN A 354 -33.05 13.19 -0.72
N ALA A 355 -32.87 14.45 -0.33
CA ALA A 355 -33.99 15.36 -0.08
C ALA A 355 -34.80 15.63 -1.35
N PHE A 356 -34.10 15.88 -2.47
CA PHE A 356 -34.77 16.02 -3.78
C PHE A 356 -35.52 14.74 -4.16
N LEU A 357 -34.93 13.58 -3.96
CA LEU A 357 -35.56 12.29 -4.27
C LEU A 357 -36.84 12.07 -3.46
N GLU A 358 -36.77 12.29 -2.14
CA GLU A 358 -37.95 12.10 -1.26
C GLU A 358 -39.05 13.12 -1.55
N LEU A 359 -38.71 14.39 -1.83
CA LEU A 359 -39.66 15.42 -2.21
C LEU A 359 -40.35 15.11 -3.54
N ALA A 360 -39.58 14.67 -4.54
CA ALA A 360 -40.14 14.29 -5.84
C ALA A 360 -41.07 13.10 -5.74
N ARG A 361 -40.73 12.07 -4.94
CA ARG A 361 -41.62 10.92 -4.65
C ARG A 361 -42.90 11.34 -3.91
N LEU A 362 -42.80 12.30 -3.00
CA LEU A 362 -43.93 12.85 -2.34
C LEU A 362 -44.90 13.52 -3.33
N PHE A 363 -44.39 14.36 -4.25
CA PHE A 363 -45.18 14.98 -5.32
C PHE A 363 -45.83 13.95 -6.24
N GLU A 364 -45.13 12.88 -6.63
CA GLU A 364 -45.69 11.76 -7.41
C GLU A 364 -46.90 11.13 -6.64
N SER A 365 -46.69 10.87 -5.35
CA SER A 365 -47.77 10.26 -4.52
C SER A 365 -49.01 11.14 -4.34
N LEU A 366 -48.83 12.47 -4.48
CA LEU A 366 -49.91 13.46 -4.44
C LEU A 366 -50.51 13.74 -5.82
N GLY A 367 -49.99 13.16 -6.91
CA GLY A 367 -50.43 13.39 -8.28
C GLY A 367 -49.94 14.73 -8.88
N GLU A 368 -48.94 15.35 -8.27
CA GLU A 368 -48.32 16.60 -8.74
C GLU A 368 -47.13 16.28 -9.68
N ASP A 369 -47.39 15.63 -10.83
CA ASP A 369 -46.36 15.10 -11.74
C ASP A 369 -45.40 16.17 -12.28
N GLU A 370 -45.86 17.39 -12.54
CA GLU A 370 -45.01 18.48 -13.02
C GLU A 370 -44.01 18.92 -11.95
N SER A 371 -44.42 19.06 -10.72
CA SER A 371 -43.58 19.40 -9.56
C SER A 371 -42.58 18.29 -9.27
N ALA A 372 -43.00 17.03 -9.38
CA ALA A 372 -42.13 15.88 -9.24
C ALA A 372 -40.99 15.87 -10.30
N LEU A 373 -41.37 16.09 -11.59
CA LEU A 373 -40.40 16.12 -12.69
C LEU A 373 -39.38 17.27 -12.53
N GLU A 374 -39.86 18.45 -12.13
CA GLU A 374 -38.97 19.59 -11.88
C GLU A 374 -38.04 19.31 -10.71
N THR A 375 -38.51 18.73 -9.63
CA THR A 375 -37.70 18.37 -8.46
C THR A 375 -36.65 17.32 -8.80
N TYR A 376 -36.99 16.27 -9.56
CA TYR A 376 -36.00 15.30 -10.05
C TYR A 376 -34.91 15.95 -10.93
N ARG A 377 -35.32 16.86 -11.82
CA ARG A 377 -34.37 17.59 -12.69
C ARG A 377 -33.41 18.44 -11.87
N ASN A 378 -33.92 19.15 -10.88
CA ASN A 378 -33.11 19.99 -10.01
C ASN A 378 -32.14 19.14 -9.18
N GLY A 379 -32.59 18.00 -8.62
CA GLY A 379 -31.74 17.06 -7.91
C GLY A 379 -30.63 16.47 -8.79
N LEU A 380 -30.96 16.12 -10.05
CA LEU A 380 -29.95 15.64 -11.00
C LEU A 380 -28.95 16.74 -11.39
N GLN A 381 -29.40 17.96 -11.58
CA GLN A 381 -28.52 19.10 -11.87
C GLN A 381 -27.56 19.38 -10.69
N ASN A 382 -28.08 19.32 -9.48
CA ASN A 382 -27.29 19.47 -8.26
C ASN A 382 -26.20 18.38 -8.12
N SER A 383 -26.50 17.13 -8.54
CA SER A 383 -25.54 16.01 -8.49
C SER A 383 -24.43 16.10 -9.55
N LEU A 384 -24.65 16.84 -10.63
CA LEU A 384 -23.75 16.90 -11.78
C LEU A 384 -22.74 18.04 -11.72
N ASP A 385 -22.48 18.59 -10.53
CA ASP A 385 -21.41 19.57 -10.32
C ASP A 385 -21.25 20.49 -11.55
N ASP A 386 -21.78 21.69 -11.55
CA ASP A 386 -21.61 22.86 -12.45
C ASP A 386 -21.01 22.64 -13.89
N ARG A 387 -20.91 21.39 -14.35
CA ARG A 387 -20.45 21.10 -15.71
C ARG A 387 -21.56 21.48 -16.67
N GLN A 388 -21.41 22.63 -17.29
CA GLN A 388 -22.26 23.03 -18.41
C GLN A 388 -22.43 21.85 -19.37
N PRO A 389 -23.67 21.55 -19.80
CA PRO A 389 -23.89 20.45 -20.74
C PRO A 389 -23.05 20.71 -21.98
N THR A 390 -22.16 19.77 -22.29
CA THR A 390 -21.27 19.82 -23.46
C THR A 390 -22.03 19.85 -24.79
N PHE A 391 -23.35 19.63 -24.71
CA PHE A 391 -24.18 19.57 -25.90
C PHE A 391 -25.53 20.28 -25.69
N LYS A 392 -25.80 21.32 -26.53
CA LYS A 392 -27.10 21.99 -26.60
C LYS A 392 -27.85 21.46 -27.82
N ILE A 393 -28.97 20.75 -27.64
CA ILE A 393 -29.87 20.37 -28.72
C ILE A 393 -30.53 21.63 -29.25
N PRO A 394 -30.37 22.01 -30.55
CA PRO A 394 -31.05 23.16 -31.11
C PRO A 394 -32.57 23.01 -30.97
N ALA A 395 -33.24 24.11 -30.65
CA ALA A 395 -34.70 24.08 -30.41
C ALA A 395 -35.53 23.54 -31.60
N GLN A 396 -35.01 23.63 -32.80
CA GLN A 396 -35.63 23.14 -34.03
C GLN A 396 -35.63 21.61 -34.19
N GLN A 397 -34.86 20.86 -33.40
CA GLN A 397 -34.74 19.41 -33.44
C GLN A 397 -35.42 18.70 -32.25
N ARG A 398 -36.15 19.44 -31.42
CA ARG A 398 -36.90 18.80 -30.32
C ARG A 398 -38.09 18.06 -30.88
N PRO A 399 -38.26 16.75 -30.66
CA PRO A 399 -39.45 16.04 -31.08
C PRO A 399 -40.68 16.63 -30.39
N VAL A 400 -41.65 17.04 -31.14
CA VAL A 400 -42.93 17.56 -30.61
C VAL A 400 -43.60 16.43 -29.82
N ARG A 401 -43.78 16.62 -28.54
CA ARG A 401 -44.58 15.70 -27.69
C ARG A 401 -46.02 15.72 -28.17
N LYS A 402 -46.46 14.69 -28.84
CA LYS A 402 -47.86 14.52 -29.20
C LYS A 402 -48.69 14.35 -27.92
N THR A 403 -49.29 15.42 -27.46
CA THR A 403 -50.38 15.35 -26.48
C THR A 403 -51.57 14.69 -27.19
N GLY A 404 -51.93 13.50 -26.71
CA GLY A 404 -53.10 12.81 -27.25
C GLY A 404 -54.40 13.56 -26.93
N LYS A 405 -55.00 14.19 -27.95
CA LYS A 405 -56.42 14.38 -28.10
C LYS A 405 -56.72 14.13 -29.57
N GLY A 406 -57.62 13.21 -29.79
CA GLY A 406 -58.03 12.79 -31.11
C GLY A 406 -58.64 13.92 -31.93
N ASP A 407 -58.31 13.90 -33.21
CA ASP A 407 -59.30 14.08 -34.27
C ASP A 407 -58.68 13.53 -35.59
N GLU A 408 -59.51 12.75 -36.24
CA GLU A 408 -59.24 12.16 -37.56
C GLU A 408 -59.20 13.25 -38.62
N SER A 409 -58.19 13.23 -39.49
CA SER A 409 -58.37 13.19 -40.92
C SER A 409 -57.10 13.65 -41.67
N GLU A 410 -56.87 12.97 -42.76
CA GLU A 410 -56.07 13.29 -43.95
C GLU A 410 -54.60 12.84 -43.99
N ALA A 411 -54.46 11.81 -44.78
CA ALA A 411 -53.27 11.26 -45.36
C ALA A 411 -52.61 12.25 -46.34
N SER A 412 -51.29 12.36 -46.30
CA SER A 412 -50.46 12.39 -47.51
C SER A 412 -48.99 12.28 -47.18
N ASP A 413 -48.41 11.30 -47.81
CA ASP A 413 -47.01 11.16 -48.27
C ASP A 413 -45.95 12.11 -47.72
N SER A 414 -44.92 11.51 -47.10
CA SER A 414 -43.53 11.71 -47.53
C SER A 414 -42.52 10.88 -46.73
N GLU A 415 -41.88 10.03 -47.45
CA GLU A 415 -40.46 9.65 -47.44
C GLU A 415 -39.81 9.13 -46.15
N ASP A 416 -39.41 7.90 -46.29
CA ASP A 416 -38.44 7.14 -45.51
C ASP A 416 -37.20 7.95 -45.07
N ALA A 417 -37.06 8.19 -43.78
CA ALA A 417 -35.78 8.50 -43.14
C ALA A 417 -35.24 7.22 -42.49
N GLN A 418 -34.43 6.50 -43.22
CA GLN A 418 -33.65 5.37 -42.73
C GLN A 418 -32.76 5.80 -41.57
N LEU A 419 -32.95 5.18 -40.44
CA LEU A 419 -32.01 5.23 -39.28
C LEU A 419 -30.74 4.47 -39.68
N PRO A 420 -29.53 5.01 -39.41
CA PRO A 420 -28.29 4.27 -39.63
C PRO A 420 -28.19 3.13 -38.62
N SER A 421 -28.07 1.91 -39.16
CA SER A 421 -27.81 0.70 -38.37
C SER A 421 -26.43 0.77 -37.71
N LEU A 422 -26.40 0.75 -36.39
CA LEU A 422 -25.17 0.52 -35.62
C LEU A 422 -24.74 -0.94 -35.80
N ALA A 423 -23.77 -1.16 -36.68
CA ALA A 423 -23.08 -2.44 -36.81
C ALA A 423 -22.16 -2.64 -35.60
N TYR A 424 -22.52 -3.57 -34.74
CA TYR A 424 -21.59 -4.15 -33.76
C TYR A 424 -20.64 -5.08 -34.53
N SER A 425 -19.39 -4.69 -34.69
CA SER A 425 -18.34 -5.61 -35.10
C SER A 425 -17.87 -6.41 -33.89
N ASN A 426 -18.28 -7.66 -33.86
CA ASN A 426 -17.62 -8.70 -33.06
C ASN A 426 -16.33 -9.09 -33.80
N GLU A 427 -15.19 -8.71 -33.30
CA GLU A 427 -13.91 -9.35 -33.60
C GLU A 427 -13.36 -10.05 -32.37
N SER A 428 -13.62 -11.35 -32.36
CA SER A 428 -12.88 -12.33 -31.60
C SER A 428 -11.55 -12.63 -32.30
N LYS A 429 -10.42 -12.31 -31.64
CA LYS A 429 -9.23 -13.18 -31.73
C LYS A 429 -8.34 -12.90 -30.50
#